data_9938f27cc4bac0ae14e616038305232f
#
_entry.id   9938f27cc4bac0ae14e616038305232f
#
_cell.length_a   1.000
_cell.length_b   1.000
_cell.length_c   1.000
_cell.angle_alpha   90.00
_cell.angle_beta   90.00
_cell.angle_gamma   90.00
#
_symmetry.space_group_name_H-M   'P 1'
#
loop_
_entity.id
_entity.type
_entity.pdbx_description
1 polymer ?
#
loop_
_entity_poly.entity_id
_entity_poly.type
_entity_poly.pdbx_seq_one_letter_code
_entity_poly.pdbx_strand_id
1 'polypeptide(L)'
;MHFLESAKNAVKSSGASAAGRICLALLMLSLFATSLGGCGGQTGGEYLIDVYTRSDACGAGQTWAQYLGNYTQDDLKGTAVYGDPGLEEAVRQDRLAIGYSNLNYAYDMVSGTQISGVRVVPIDLNGNGRIDADEDFYGNKTVLLKAIATGVYPSPPARDENLVTKGEFKGIAKEFVRWILTDGQRYCSEVGYVPLTEEQAENQLAKLGNEELETKLEGRIAISGAFALYPMMGNWTEEFHKLHPGVRFDLSAGGAGKGMTDALSGMVDIGMVSRGIYPAEIQNGAFWVSVTKDAVFAIVNAKNPVLQELLTKGMTRQAFTDAWITGNVTDWRDVTR
;
A
#
# COMPACT_ATOMS: atom_id res chain seq x y z
N MET A 1 -15.86 23.60 21.07
CA MET A 1 -17.27 23.64 21.46
C MET A 1 -17.85 24.97 20.98
N HIS A 2 -17.86 25.26 19.64
CA HIS A 2 -18.42 26.49 19.06
C HIS A 2 -18.59 26.36 17.53
N PHE A 3 -19.08 25.21 17.01
CA PHE A 3 -19.36 25.04 15.57
C PHE A 3 -20.64 24.25 15.27
N LEU A 4 -21.54 24.12 16.25
CA LEU A 4 -22.79 23.37 16.09
C LEU A 4 -24.09 24.20 16.27
N GLU A 5 -23.99 25.52 16.24
CA GLU A 5 -25.17 26.40 16.46
C GLU A 5 -25.62 27.22 15.24
N SER A 6 -24.98 27.09 14.07
CA SER A 6 -25.31 27.91 12.88
C SER A 6 -26.20 27.24 11.83
N ALA A 7 -26.70 26.04 12.07
CA ALA A 7 -27.50 25.29 11.08
C ALA A 7 -29.00 25.14 11.44
N LYS A 8 -29.52 25.84 12.43
CA LYS A 8 -30.92 25.71 12.86
C LYS A 8 -31.87 26.86 12.52
N ASN A 9 -31.45 27.88 11.84
CA ASN A 9 -32.28 29.07 11.60
C ASN A 9 -32.63 29.40 10.12
N ALA A 10 -32.66 28.43 9.21
CA ALA A 10 -33.00 28.66 7.81
C ALA A 10 -34.16 27.80 7.27
N VAL A 11 -35.14 27.43 8.10
CA VAL A 11 -36.39 26.83 7.59
C VAL A 11 -37.56 27.35 8.43
N LYS A 12 -37.94 28.60 8.16
CA LYS A 12 -39.29 29.14 8.49
C LYS A 12 -39.56 30.37 7.60
N SER A 13 -40.16 30.14 6.43
CA SER A 13 -41.10 31.07 5.77
C SER A 13 -41.32 30.63 4.32
N SER A 14 -42.39 29.94 4.05
CA SER A 14 -43.29 30.21 2.90
C SER A 14 -44.46 29.23 3.01
N GLY A 15 -45.57 29.75 3.44
CA GLY A 15 -46.84 29.07 3.39
C GLY A 15 -47.52 29.33 2.02
N ALA A 16 -48.25 28.35 1.60
CA ALA A 16 -49.44 28.38 0.69
C ALA A 16 -49.67 26.91 0.29
N SER A 17 -50.77 26.40 0.32
CA SER A 17 -52.19 26.50 0.36
C SER A 17 -52.72 25.10 0.01
N ALA A 18 -53.67 24.65 0.82
CA ALA A 18 -54.39 23.41 0.59
C ALA A 18 -55.31 23.55 -0.63
N ALA A 19 -55.25 22.64 -1.58
CA ALA A 19 -56.35 22.20 -2.44
C ALA A 19 -55.89 21.02 -3.30
N GLY A 20 -56.54 19.89 -3.24
CA GLY A 20 -56.29 18.74 -4.15
C GLY A 20 -56.41 17.37 -3.50
N ARG A 21 -57.42 17.19 -2.67
CA ARG A 21 -57.90 15.83 -2.34
C ARG A 21 -58.89 15.39 -3.43
N ILE A 22 -58.86 14.05 -3.66
CA ILE A 22 -59.89 13.19 -4.26
C ILE A 22 -59.55 12.64 -5.64
N CYS A 23 -59.74 11.28 -5.68
CA CYS A 23 -59.77 10.35 -6.85
C CYS A 23 -58.44 9.78 -7.31
N LEU A 24 -58.03 8.58 -6.88
CA LEU A 24 -58.33 7.30 -7.56
C LEU A 24 -57.85 6.13 -6.72
N ALA A 25 -58.70 5.63 -5.85
CA ALA A 25 -58.66 4.23 -5.39
C ALA A 25 -59.59 3.46 -6.34
N LEU A 26 -59.08 2.41 -6.94
CA LEU A 26 -59.78 1.24 -7.51
C LEU A 26 -59.12 0.81 -8.84
N LEU A 27 -58.81 -0.44 -8.84
CA LEU A 27 -58.35 -1.34 -9.90
C LEU A 27 -56.85 -1.68 -9.86
N MET A 28 -56.57 -2.79 -9.22
CA MET A 28 -55.86 -3.95 -9.75
C MET A 28 -55.80 -5.04 -8.68
N LEU A 29 -56.88 -5.76 -8.57
CA LEU A 29 -56.90 -7.12 -8.04
C LEU A 29 -56.93 -8.02 -9.27
N SER A 30 -56.10 -9.04 -9.27
CA SER A 30 -56.00 -10.19 -10.19
C SER A 30 -54.76 -10.18 -11.09
N LEU A 31 -53.79 -11.03 -10.65
CA LEU A 31 -53.25 -12.15 -11.42
C LEU A 31 -52.18 -12.81 -10.59
N PHE A 32 -52.60 -13.70 -9.70
CA PHE A 32 -51.76 -14.78 -9.24
C PHE A 32 -51.61 -15.76 -10.43
N ALA A 33 -50.52 -15.63 -11.14
CA ALA A 33 -50.06 -16.68 -12.04
C ALA A 33 -48.88 -17.39 -11.34
N THR A 34 -49.20 -18.53 -10.75
CA THR A 34 -48.22 -19.52 -10.33
C THR A 34 -47.45 -20.01 -11.55
N SER A 35 -46.25 -19.51 -11.74
CA SER A 35 -45.24 -20.20 -12.54
C SER A 35 -44.27 -20.91 -11.61
N LEU A 36 -44.59 -22.15 -11.31
CA LEU A 36 -43.60 -23.17 -10.99
C LEU A 36 -42.75 -23.35 -12.27
N GLY A 37 -41.58 -22.79 -12.28
CA GLY A 37 -40.66 -22.86 -13.39
C GLY A 37 -39.23 -22.64 -12.94
N GLY A 38 -38.51 -23.74 -12.70
CA GLY A 38 -37.07 -23.80 -12.88
C GLY A 38 -36.22 -23.14 -11.79
N CYS A 39 -35.79 -23.90 -10.80
CA CYS A 39 -34.47 -23.73 -10.17
C CYS A 39 -33.39 -23.85 -11.25
N GLY A 40 -33.12 -22.79 -11.96
CA GLY A 40 -31.90 -22.56 -12.68
C GLY A 40 -31.04 -21.63 -11.79
N GLY A 41 -30.16 -22.23 -11.00
CA GLY A 41 -29.24 -21.48 -10.17
C GLY A 41 -28.38 -20.55 -11.02
N GLN A 42 -28.63 -19.27 -10.99
CA GLN A 42 -27.61 -18.27 -11.32
C GLN A 42 -26.63 -18.21 -10.13
N THR A 43 -25.73 -19.18 -10.06
CA THR A 43 -24.63 -19.22 -9.07
C THR A 43 -23.37 -18.52 -9.57
N GLY A 44 -23.44 -17.80 -10.69
CA GLY A 44 -22.27 -17.25 -11.38
C GLY A 44 -21.70 -15.96 -10.79
N GLY A 45 -22.42 -15.21 -9.92
CA GLY A 45 -21.95 -13.92 -9.44
C GLY A 45 -21.44 -13.91 -7.99
N GLU A 46 -21.64 -14.97 -7.23
CA GLU A 46 -21.38 -14.98 -5.78
C GLU A 46 -19.91 -15.18 -5.40
N TYR A 47 -19.08 -15.63 -6.35
CA TYR A 47 -17.67 -15.97 -6.16
C TYR A 47 -16.73 -15.32 -7.19
N LEU A 48 -17.21 -14.40 -8.03
CA LEU A 48 -16.34 -13.72 -8.99
C LEU A 48 -15.30 -12.86 -8.26
N ILE A 49 -14.07 -12.89 -8.76
CA ILE A 49 -12.96 -12.12 -8.17
C ILE A 49 -13.02 -10.69 -8.69
N ASP A 50 -13.15 -9.71 -7.80
CA ASP A 50 -13.00 -8.30 -8.10
C ASP A 50 -11.55 -7.88 -7.85
N VAL A 51 -10.79 -7.71 -8.93
CA VAL A 51 -9.37 -7.39 -8.87
C VAL A 51 -9.16 -5.89 -8.80
N TYR A 52 -8.38 -5.43 -7.83
CA TYR A 52 -8.01 -4.02 -7.66
C TYR A 52 -6.52 -3.79 -7.91
N THR A 53 -6.21 -2.64 -8.50
CA THR A 53 -4.85 -2.17 -8.77
C THR A 53 -4.72 -0.68 -8.47
N ARG A 54 -3.54 -0.11 -8.70
CA ARG A 54 -3.24 1.31 -8.43
C ARG A 54 -3.32 2.15 -9.70
N SER A 55 -3.95 3.34 -9.60
CA SER A 55 -4.02 4.33 -10.69
C SER A 55 -2.81 5.27 -10.71
N ASP A 56 -2.09 5.42 -9.60
CA ASP A 56 -0.86 6.21 -9.53
C ASP A 56 0.38 5.35 -9.83
N ALA A 57 1.43 5.97 -10.34
CA ALA A 57 2.71 5.31 -10.55
C ALA A 57 3.36 4.97 -9.20
N CYS A 58 3.19 3.74 -8.74
CA CYS A 58 3.59 3.31 -7.40
C CYS A 58 4.60 2.17 -7.40
N GLY A 59 5.42 2.15 -6.36
CA GLY A 59 6.38 1.07 -6.17
C GLY A 59 5.73 -0.27 -5.82
N ALA A 60 4.58 -0.26 -5.12
CA ALA A 60 3.86 -1.48 -4.77
C ALA A 60 3.39 -2.23 -6.03
N GLY A 61 2.71 -1.53 -6.96
CA GLY A 61 2.28 -2.13 -8.23
C GLY A 61 3.46 -2.63 -9.06
N GLN A 62 4.54 -1.84 -9.16
CA GLN A 62 5.73 -2.26 -9.90
C GLN A 62 6.39 -3.51 -9.29
N THR A 63 6.54 -3.54 -7.97
CA THR A 63 7.14 -4.70 -7.26
C THR A 63 6.26 -5.95 -7.37
N TRP A 64 4.93 -5.77 -7.24
CA TRP A 64 3.97 -6.87 -7.41
C TRP A 64 4.04 -7.45 -8.82
N ALA A 65 4.00 -6.59 -9.86
CA ALA A 65 4.11 -7.01 -11.26
C ALA A 65 5.43 -7.77 -11.55
N GLN A 66 6.56 -7.31 -10.99
CA GLN A 66 7.83 -8.02 -11.10
C GLN A 66 7.80 -9.40 -10.44
N TYR A 67 7.14 -9.51 -9.28
CA TYR A 67 6.95 -10.81 -8.64
C TYR A 67 6.15 -11.77 -9.52
N LEU A 68 5.10 -11.30 -10.18
CA LEU A 68 4.23 -12.13 -11.01
C LEU A 68 4.93 -12.69 -12.27
N GLY A 69 5.98 -12.06 -12.78
CA GLY A 69 6.72 -12.59 -13.93
C GLY A 69 7.53 -11.55 -14.70
N ASN A 70 8.13 -10.58 -14.01
CA ASN A 70 8.85 -9.46 -14.62
C ASN A 70 8.00 -8.55 -15.51
N TYR A 71 6.72 -8.44 -15.15
CA TYR A 71 5.80 -7.46 -15.74
C TYR A 71 6.04 -6.07 -15.16
N THR A 72 5.38 -5.08 -15.73
CA THR A 72 5.33 -3.70 -15.23
C THR A 72 3.99 -3.45 -14.54
N GLN A 73 3.91 -2.35 -13.78
CA GLN A 73 2.64 -1.96 -13.17
C GLN A 73 1.51 -1.81 -14.20
N ASP A 74 1.81 -1.36 -15.43
CA ASP A 74 0.83 -1.13 -16.48
C ASP A 74 0.22 -2.44 -17.04
N ASP A 75 0.87 -3.58 -16.79
CA ASP A 75 0.37 -4.90 -17.18
C ASP A 75 -0.67 -5.44 -16.17
N LEU A 76 -0.77 -4.87 -14.97
CA LEU A 76 -1.72 -5.30 -13.94
C LEU A 76 -3.15 -4.93 -14.33
N LYS A 77 -4.00 -5.92 -14.46
CA LYS A 77 -5.44 -5.76 -14.72
C LYS A 77 -6.19 -5.52 -13.41
N GLY A 78 -7.36 -4.89 -13.52
CA GLY A 78 -8.28 -4.66 -12.40
C GLY A 78 -8.80 -3.22 -12.34
N THR A 79 -9.64 -2.97 -11.35
CA THR A 79 -10.18 -1.64 -11.06
C THR A 79 -9.10 -0.80 -10.41
N ALA A 80 -8.74 0.31 -11.05
CA ALA A 80 -7.65 1.17 -10.59
C ALA A 80 -8.14 2.17 -9.54
N VAL A 81 -7.45 2.23 -8.38
CA VAL A 81 -7.73 3.17 -7.28
C VAL A 81 -6.47 3.92 -6.87
N TYR A 82 -6.62 5.11 -6.31
CA TYR A 82 -5.51 5.98 -5.96
C TYR A 82 -4.97 5.69 -4.55
N GLY A 83 -3.67 5.52 -4.44
CA GLY A 83 -2.94 5.40 -3.18
C GLY A 83 -3.15 4.06 -2.45
N ASP A 84 -2.24 3.73 -1.52
CA ASP A 84 -2.38 2.55 -0.66
C ASP A 84 -3.64 2.60 0.20
N PRO A 85 -4.00 3.76 0.83
CA PRO A 85 -5.24 3.85 1.59
C PRO A 85 -6.49 3.60 0.74
N GLY A 86 -6.49 4.06 -0.53
CA GLY A 86 -7.62 3.85 -1.43
C GLY A 86 -7.78 2.39 -1.83
N LEU A 87 -6.68 1.69 -2.08
CA LEU A 87 -6.72 0.27 -2.43
C LEU A 87 -7.15 -0.58 -1.24
N GLU A 88 -6.61 -0.32 -0.05
CA GLU A 88 -7.00 -1.01 1.17
C GLU A 88 -8.49 -0.83 1.47
N GLU A 89 -9.00 0.40 1.35
CA GLU A 89 -10.43 0.69 1.57
C GLU A 89 -11.31 0.01 0.52
N ALA A 90 -10.92 -0.02 -0.75
CA ALA A 90 -11.65 -0.73 -1.80
C ALA A 90 -11.77 -2.24 -1.47
N VAL A 91 -10.68 -2.87 -1.06
CA VAL A 91 -10.69 -4.28 -0.62
C VAL A 91 -11.54 -4.48 0.63
N ARG A 92 -11.53 -3.53 1.57
CA ARG A 92 -12.34 -3.60 2.80
C ARG A 92 -13.85 -3.53 2.53
N GLN A 93 -14.26 -2.76 1.52
CA GLN A 93 -15.68 -2.56 1.18
C GLN A 93 -16.25 -3.68 0.31
N ASP A 94 -15.42 -4.38 -0.43
CA ASP A 94 -15.83 -5.42 -1.36
C ASP A 94 -15.41 -6.81 -0.89
N ARG A 95 -16.40 -7.65 -0.55
CA ARG A 95 -16.15 -9.00 -0.01
C ARG A 95 -15.51 -9.97 -1.02
N LEU A 96 -15.57 -9.66 -2.31
CA LEU A 96 -15.00 -10.48 -3.40
C LEU A 96 -13.65 -9.94 -3.88
N ALA A 97 -13.20 -8.84 -3.29
CA ALA A 97 -11.99 -8.16 -3.70
C ALA A 97 -10.71 -8.95 -3.42
N ILE A 98 -9.77 -8.77 -4.34
CA ILE A 98 -8.34 -8.99 -4.13
C ILE A 98 -7.57 -7.73 -4.55
N GLY A 99 -6.60 -7.33 -3.74
CA GLY A 99 -5.69 -6.23 -4.01
C GLY A 99 -4.30 -6.56 -3.53
N TYR A 100 -3.39 -5.60 -3.60
CA TYR A 100 -2.05 -5.70 -3.00
C TYR A 100 -1.79 -4.50 -2.09
N SER A 101 -0.98 -4.70 -1.06
CA SER A 101 -0.74 -3.69 -0.03
C SER A 101 0.69 -3.74 0.48
N ASN A 102 1.21 -2.59 0.90
CA ASN A 102 2.46 -2.52 1.67
C ASN A 102 2.20 -2.92 3.12
N LEU A 103 3.26 -3.29 3.84
CA LEU A 103 3.17 -3.80 5.21
C LEU A 103 2.37 -2.88 6.14
N ASN A 104 2.63 -1.58 6.13
CA ASN A 104 1.99 -0.60 7.01
C ASN A 104 0.51 -0.32 6.70
N TYR A 105 -0.01 -0.84 5.60
CA TYR A 105 -1.43 -0.79 5.21
C TYR A 105 -2.11 -2.16 5.31
N ALA A 106 -1.35 -3.22 5.62
CA ALA A 106 -1.87 -4.56 5.88
C ALA A 106 -1.84 -4.91 7.37
N TYR A 107 -0.93 -4.29 8.15
CA TYR A 107 -0.75 -4.55 9.59
C TYR A 107 -0.85 -3.27 10.40
N ASP A 108 -1.53 -3.34 11.53
CA ASP A 108 -1.52 -2.28 12.54
C ASP A 108 -0.16 -2.25 13.24
N MET A 109 0.48 -1.10 13.22
CA MET A 109 1.87 -0.95 13.67
C MET A 109 2.01 -1.04 15.20
N VAL A 110 0.96 -0.77 15.95
CA VAL A 110 0.96 -0.82 17.42
C VAL A 110 0.72 -2.24 17.92
N SER A 111 -0.36 -2.87 17.45
CA SER A 111 -0.71 -4.24 17.86
C SER A 111 0.11 -5.33 17.15
N GLY A 112 0.67 -5.01 15.99
CA GLY A 112 1.37 -5.97 15.13
C GLY A 112 0.46 -7.00 14.43
N THR A 113 -0.85 -6.83 14.54
CA THR A 113 -1.85 -7.71 13.91
C THR A 113 -2.32 -7.15 12.57
N GLN A 114 -2.92 -7.98 11.74
CA GLN A 114 -3.50 -7.52 10.47
C GLN A 114 -4.62 -6.52 10.70
N ILE A 115 -4.71 -5.50 9.85
CA ILE A 115 -5.73 -4.44 9.94
C ILE A 115 -7.13 -5.04 9.82
N SER A 116 -8.08 -4.46 10.60
CA SER A 116 -9.47 -4.91 10.60
C SER A 116 -10.12 -4.72 9.22
N GLY A 117 -10.81 -5.73 8.74
CA GLY A 117 -11.54 -5.71 7.47
C GLY A 117 -10.76 -6.27 6.29
N VAL A 118 -9.44 -6.44 6.39
CA VAL A 118 -8.60 -7.08 5.37
C VAL A 118 -7.84 -8.28 5.94
N ARG A 119 -7.39 -9.17 5.06
CA ARG A 119 -6.51 -10.30 5.39
C ARG A 119 -5.44 -10.45 4.32
N VAL A 120 -4.22 -10.66 4.77
CA VAL A 120 -3.10 -11.02 3.90
C VAL A 120 -3.29 -12.46 3.43
N VAL A 121 -3.13 -12.69 2.13
CA VAL A 121 -3.16 -14.04 1.54
C VAL A 121 -1.75 -14.61 1.59
N PRO A 122 -1.52 -15.73 2.28
CA PRO A 122 -0.24 -16.43 2.26
C PRO A 122 0.16 -16.86 0.84
N ILE A 123 1.46 -16.85 0.58
CA ILE A 123 2.04 -17.39 -0.65
C ILE A 123 2.36 -18.85 -0.40
N ASP A 124 1.81 -19.75 -1.18
CA ASP A 124 2.25 -21.14 -1.29
C ASP A 124 3.52 -21.15 -2.14
N LEU A 125 4.67 -21.15 -1.49
CA LEU A 125 5.98 -20.98 -2.13
C LEU A 125 6.43 -22.26 -2.87
N ASN A 126 6.06 -23.42 -2.33
CA ASN A 126 6.47 -24.72 -2.86
C ASN A 126 5.41 -25.35 -3.79
N GLY A 127 4.20 -24.76 -3.88
CA GLY A 127 3.12 -25.17 -4.79
C GLY A 127 2.43 -26.48 -4.39
N ASN A 128 2.45 -26.85 -3.10
CA ASN A 128 1.88 -28.11 -2.64
C ASN A 128 0.39 -28.01 -2.21
N GLY A 129 -0.21 -26.82 -2.32
CA GLY A 129 -1.62 -26.55 -2.00
C GLY A 129 -1.93 -26.42 -0.52
N ARG A 130 -0.94 -26.10 0.30
CA ARG A 130 -1.10 -25.82 1.73
C ARG A 130 0.01 -24.88 2.20
N ILE A 131 -0.24 -24.14 3.28
CA ILE A 131 0.77 -23.34 3.94
C ILE A 131 1.47 -24.21 4.98
N ASP A 132 2.74 -24.52 4.73
CA ASP A 132 3.60 -25.27 5.65
C ASP A 132 4.13 -24.37 6.78
N ALA A 133 4.69 -24.96 7.84
CA ALA A 133 5.12 -24.21 9.01
C ALA A 133 6.26 -23.19 8.74
N ASP A 134 7.05 -23.42 7.71
CA ASP A 134 8.10 -22.50 7.23
C ASP A 134 7.58 -21.41 6.28
N GLU A 135 6.32 -21.51 5.85
CA GLU A 135 5.58 -20.52 5.06
C GLU A 135 4.59 -19.69 5.91
N ASP A 136 4.26 -20.14 7.13
CA ASP A 136 3.29 -19.51 8.02
C ASP A 136 3.92 -18.40 8.90
N PHE A 137 4.23 -17.29 8.28
CA PHE A 137 4.79 -16.10 8.96
C PHE A 137 3.86 -14.87 8.90
N TYR A 138 2.63 -15.02 8.45
CA TYR A 138 1.71 -13.89 8.21
C TYR A 138 0.88 -13.48 9.43
N GLY A 139 0.88 -14.26 10.49
CA GLY A 139 0.03 -14.03 11.66
C GLY A 139 0.38 -12.78 12.49
N ASN A 140 1.65 -12.35 12.44
CA ASN A 140 2.15 -11.22 13.23
C ASN A 140 3.27 -10.48 12.51
N LYS A 141 3.25 -9.14 12.60
CA LYS A 141 4.26 -8.24 12.02
C LYS A 141 5.70 -8.64 12.32
N THR A 142 6.01 -9.00 13.56
CA THR A 142 7.39 -9.31 13.97
C THR A 142 7.93 -10.56 13.27
N VAL A 143 7.10 -11.61 13.16
CA VAL A 143 7.48 -12.83 12.45
C VAL A 143 7.67 -12.58 10.97
N LEU A 144 6.76 -11.78 10.38
CA LEU A 144 6.84 -11.40 8.98
C LEU A 144 8.07 -10.54 8.67
N LEU A 145 8.39 -9.54 9.50
CA LEU A 145 9.62 -8.73 9.33
C LEU A 145 10.89 -9.61 9.37
N LYS A 146 10.90 -10.63 10.24
CA LYS A 146 12.00 -11.59 10.27
C LYS A 146 12.07 -12.40 8.96
N ALA A 147 10.94 -12.87 8.44
CA ALA A 147 10.90 -13.60 7.17
C ALA A 147 11.42 -12.75 5.99
N ILE A 148 11.09 -11.45 5.96
CA ILE A 148 11.61 -10.49 4.97
C ILE A 148 13.12 -10.29 5.16
N ALA A 149 13.58 -10.07 6.40
CA ALA A 149 14.97 -9.81 6.71
C ALA A 149 15.89 -10.99 6.36
N THR A 150 15.40 -12.22 6.55
CA THR A 150 16.17 -13.46 6.30
C THR A 150 16.01 -14.00 4.87
N GLY A 151 15.17 -13.36 4.03
CA GLY A 151 14.94 -13.79 2.65
C GLY A 151 14.03 -15.02 2.51
N VAL A 152 13.34 -15.44 3.59
CA VAL A 152 12.30 -16.48 3.53
C VAL A 152 11.10 -15.97 2.77
N TYR A 153 10.67 -14.72 3.04
CA TYR A 153 9.72 -14.01 2.17
C TYR A 153 10.44 -13.60 0.88
N PRO A 154 9.87 -13.90 -0.32
CA PRO A 154 10.58 -13.70 -1.59
C PRO A 154 10.86 -12.22 -1.90
N SER A 155 11.91 -11.98 -2.69
CA SER A 155 12.28 -10.65 -3.16
C SER A 155 12.52 -10.68 -4.69
N PRO A 156 11.64 -10.06 -5.51
CA PRO A 156 10.37 -9.46 -5.09
C PRO A 156 9.39 -10.49 -4.53
N PRO A 157 8.35 -10.15 -3.76
CA PRO A 157 7.81 -8.80 -3.54
C PRO A 157 8.37 -8.06 -2.31
N ALA A 158 9.38 -8.57 -1.59
CA ALA A 158 10.20 -7.74 -0.72
C ALA A 158 11.10 -6.83 -1.57
N ARG A 159 11.40 -5.64 -1.06
CA ARG A 159 12.16 -4.62 -1.80
C ARG A 159 12.87 -3.64 -0.88
N ASP A 160 13.85 -2.94 -1.45
CA ASP A 160 14.47 -1.80 -0.80
C ASP A 160 13.62 -0.55 -0.95
N GLU A 161 13.59 0.27 0.09
CA GLU A 161 13.06 1.61 0.11
C GLU A 161 14.20 2.60 -0.08
N ASN A 162 14.06 3.52 -1.04
CA ASN A 162 15.13 4.39 -1.49
C ASN A 162 14.79 5.86 -1.24
N LEU A 163 15.79 6.64 -0.87
CA LEU A 163 15.79 8.10 -0.93
C LEU A 163 16.58 8.54 -2.16
N VAL A 164 16.01 9.43 -2.93
CA VAL A 164 16.54 9.88 -4.23
C VAL A 164 16.69 11.39 -4.23
N THR A 165 17.76 11.86 -4.86
CA THR A 165 17.98 13.29 -5.19
C THR A 165 18.54 13.42 -6.59
N LYS A 166 18.58 14.63 -7.13
CA LYS A 166 19.28 14.92 -8.38
C LYS A 166 20.75 15.24 -8.10
N GLY A 167 21.64 14.42 -8.59
CA GLY A 167 23.07 14.53 -8.32
C GLY A 167 23.41 13.97 -6.94
N GLU A 168 23.90 14.78 -6.01
CA GLU A 168 24.28 14.32 -4.67
C GLU A 168 23.39 14.96 -3.61
N PHE A 169 23.17 14.28 -2.49
CA PHE A 169 22.58 14.90 -1.31
C PHE A 169 23.53 15.99 -0.76
N LYS A 170 22.97 17.14 -0.37
CA LYS A 170 23.75 18.31 0.07
C LYS A 170 23.18 18.92 1.32
N GLY A 171 24.03 19.64 2.09
CA GLY A 171 23.63 20.40 3.26
C GLY A 171 22.82 19.59 4.25
N ILE A 172 21.77 20.20 4.80
CA ILE A 172 20.92 19.56 5.83
C ILE A 172 20.21 18.28 5.34
N ALA A 173 19.90 18.16 4.05
CA ALA A 173 19.31 16.94 3.50
C ALA A 173 20.30 15.77 3.54
N LYS A 174 21.58 16.01 3.25
CA LYS A 174 22.65 15.01 3.38
C LYS A 174 22.81 14.54 4.82
N GLU A 175 22.77 15.47 5.78
CA GLU A 175 22.89 15.15 7.19
C GLU A 175 21.69 14.37 7.73
N PHE A 176 20.49 14.72 7.29
CA PHE A 176 19.29 13.95 7.62
C PHE A 176 19.38 12.52 7.08
N VAL A 177 19.80 12.36 5.82
CA VAL A 177 19.98 11.02 5.21
C VAL A 177 21.10 10.24 5.92
N ARG A 178 22.19 10.89 6.31
CA ARG A 178 23.25 10.26 7.11
C ARG A 178 22.74 9.77 8.46
N TRP A 179 21.98 10.60 9.16
CA TRP A 179 21.35 10.22 10.43
C TRP A 179 20.36 9.04 10.24
N ILE A 180 19.57 9.03 9.16
CA ILE A 180 18.69 7.89 8.84
C ILE A 180 19.50 6.59 8.73
N LEU A 181 20.66 6.63 8.05
CA LEU A 181 21.52 5.47 7.84
C LEU A 181 22.31 5.03 9.09
N THR A 182 22.30 5.83 10.14
CA THR A 182 22.96 5.56 11.43
C THR A 182 21.94 5.42 12.55
N ASP A 183 21.72 6.44 13.35
CA ASP A 183 20.83 6.44 14.52
C ASP A 183 19.35 6.20 14.15
N GLY A 184 18.96 6.61 12.96
CA GLY A 184 17.59 6.45 12.46
C GLY A 184 17.19 5.00 12.22
N GLN A 185 18.15 4.07 12.03
CA GLN A 185 17.87 2.65 11.79
C GLN A 185 17.14 1.97 12.96
N ARG A 186 17.40 2.41 14.20
CA ARG A 186 16.75 1.85 15.40
C ARG A 186 15.22 1.95 15.40
N TYR A 187 14.66 2.92 14.67
CA TYR A 187 13.20 3.11 14.59
C TYR A 187 12.51 2.22 13.55
N CYS A 188 13.26 1.62 12.62
CA CYS A 188 12.68 0.87 11.51
C CYS A 188 11.74 -0.24 11.99
N SER A 189 12.20 -1.11 12.90
CA SER A 189 11.41 -2.25 13.38
C SER A 189 10.16 -1.82 14.15
N GLU A 190 10.20 -0.72 14.88
CA GLU A 190 9.06 -0.18 15.64
C GLU A 190 7.95 0.27 14.69
N VAL A 191 8.33 0.98 13.61
CA VAL A 191 7.41 1.48 12.60
C VAL A 191 7.01 0.40 11.58
N GLY A 192 7.62 -0.80 11.64
CA GLY A 192 7.24 -1.93 10.80
C GLY A 192 8.04 -2.07 9.50
N TYR A 193 9.30 -1.66 9.53
CA TYR A 193 10.24 -1.86 8.43
C TYR A 193 11.42 -2.72 8.86
N VAL A 194 12.11 -3.31 7.89
CA VAL A 194 13.33 -4.08 8.13
C VAL A 194 14.52 -3.12 8.09
N PRO A 195 15.25 -2.94 9.21
CA PRO A 195 16.46 -2.12 9.21
C PRO A 195 17.52 -2.72 8.28
N LEU A 196 18.40 -1.89 7.78
CA LEU A 196 19.60 -2.32 7.11
C LEU A 196 20.52 -3.07 8.09
N THR A 197 21.26 -4.07 7.61
CA THR A 197 22.38 -4.60 8.37
C THR A 197 23.48 -3.54 8.48
N GLU A 198 24.38 -3.68 9.45
CA GLU A 198 25.53 -2.79 9.63
C GLU A 198 26.32 -2.63 8.33
N GLU A 199 26.67 -3.74 7.67
CA GLU A 199 27.35 -3.75 6.38
C GLU A 199 26.56 -2.98 5.27
N GLN A 200 25.23 -3.19 5.22
CA GLN A 200 24.39 -2.48 4.26
C GLN A 200 24.36 -0.98 4.53
N ALA A 201 24.22 -0.58 5.79
CA ALA A 201 24.22 0.82 6.19
C ALA A 201 25.57 1.50 5.88
N GLU A 202 26.69 0.85 6.19
CA GLU A 202 28.04 1.33 5.84
C GLU A 202 28.22 1.52 4.33
N ASN A 203 27.75 0.57 3.53
CA ASN A 203 27.79 0.66 2.07
C ASN A 203 26.96 1.84 1.52
N GLN A 204 25.82 2.17 2.15
CA GLN A 204 25.03 3.34 1.76
C GLN A 204 25.67 4.64 2.25
N LEU A 205 26.23 4.66 3.46
CA LEU A 205 26.97 5.81 4.00
C LEU A 205 28.17 6.18 3.13
N ALA A 206 28.90 5.19 2.63
CA ALA A 206 30.03 5.41 1.73
C ALA A 206 29.65 6.21 0.47
N LYS A 207 28.42 6.08 -0.02
CA LYS A 207 27.91 6.87 -1.16
C LYS A 207 27.76 8.36 -0.82
N LEU A 208 27.49 8.72 0.44
CA LEU A 208 27.30 10.10 0.85
C LEU A 208 28.65 10.88 0.97
N GLY A 209 29.79 10.18 1.00
CA GLY A 209 31.10 10.80 1.23
C GLY A 209 31.31 11.26 2.68
N ASN A 210 32.57 11.66 2.99
CA ASN A 210 33.07 11.95 4.33
C ASN A 210 33.21 13.47 4.59
N GLU A 211 32.39 14.32 4.01
CA GLU A 211 32.46 15.77 4.32
C GLU A 211 32.08 16.03 5.78
N GLU A 212 32.79 16.98 6.39
CA GLU A 212 32.49 17.39 7.78
C GLU A 212 31.11 18.02 7.90
N LEU A 213 30.45 17.72 9.01
CA LEU A 213 29.12 18.20 9.36
C LEU A 213 29.14 19.68 9.73
N GLU A 214 28.14 20.42 9.28
CA GLU A 214 27.85 21.71 9.88
C GLU A 214 27.44 21.53 11.34
N THR A 215 28.06 22.29 12.23
CA THR A 215 27.82 22.19 13.70
C THR A 215 26.42 22.68 14.12
N LYS A 216 25.73 23.43 13.26
CA LYS A 216 24.37 23.93 13.49
C LYS A 216 23.51 23.67 12.26
N LEU A 217 22.55 22.74 12.41
CA LEU A 217 21.59 22.41 11.35
C LEU A 217 20.35 23.28 11.50
N GLU A 218 20.04 24.07 10.48
CA GLU A 218 18.81 24.87 10.40
C GLU A 218 18.36 25.01 8.94
N GLY A 219 17.07 25.09 8.73
CA GLY A 219 16.46 25.25 7.40
C GLY A 219 15.25 24.34 7.18
N ARG A 220 14.94 24.12 5.91
CA ARG A 220 13.77 23.34 5.48
C ARG A 220 14.23 22.24 4.55
N ILE A 221 13.65 21.04 4.70
CA ILE A 221 13.81 19.90 3.80
C ILE A 221 12.44 19.55 3.21
N ALA A 222 12.32 19.61 1.89
CA ALA A 222 11.12 19.21 1.16
C ALA A 222 11.24 17.73 0.74
N ILE A 223 10.22 16.93 1.03
CA ILE A 223 10.20 15.49 0.81
C ILE A 223 8.88 15.09 0.16
N SER A 224 8.92 14.30 -0.91
CA SER A 224 7.71 13.75 -1.53
C SER A 224 7.90 12.32 -2.02
N GLY A 225 6.80 11.57 -2.24
CA GLY A 225 6.89 10.34 -2.98
C GLY A 225 6.09 9.15 -2.42
N ALA A 226 6.76 8.01 -2.28
CA ALA A 226 6.13 6.72 -2.03
C ALA A 226 5.28 6.69 -0.77
N PHE A 227 4.03 6.24 -0.90
CA PHE A 227 3.15 5.96 0.24
C PHE A 227 3.76 4.90 1.17
N ALA A 228 4.44 3.90 0.60
CA ALA A 228 5.09 2.84 1.36
C ALA A 228 6.08 3.36 2.39
N LEU A 229 6.87 4.40 2.08
CA LEU A 229 7.88 4.96 2.98
C LEU A 229 7.36 6.15 3.82
N TYR A 230 6.15 6.64 3.54
CA TYR A 230 5.60 7.83 4.20
C TYR A 230 5.50 7.70 5.73
N PRO A 231 5.00 6.58 6.32
CA PRO A 231 4.95 6.44 7.78
C PRO A 231 6.33 6.45 8.44
N MET A 232 7.32 5.80 7.83
CA MET A 232 8.70 5.79 8.36
C MET A 232 9.35 7.16 8.25
N MET A 233 9.16 7.84 7.12
CA MET A 233 9.66 9.19 6.92
C MET A 233 9.05 10.16 7.92
N GLY A 234 7.76 10.03 8.24
CA GLY A 234 7.09 10.81 9.29
C GLY A 234 7.77 10.63 10.65
N ASN A 235 8.06 9.38 11.03
CA ASN A 235 8.78 9.09 12.27
C ASN A 235 10.21 9.67 12.24
N TRP A 236 10.98 9.46 11.18
CA TRP A 236 12.34 9.98 11.07
C TRP A 236 12.38 11.52 11.11
N THR A 237 11.45 12.20 10.44
CA THR A 237 11.40 13.67 10.48
C THR A 237 11.07 14.21 11.86
N GLU A 238 10.17 13.54 12.60
CA GLU A 238 9.83 13.91 13.97
C GLU A 238 11.03 13.71 14.91
N GLU A 239 11.70 12.55 14.85
CA GLU A 239 12.83 12.25 15.72
C GLU A 239 14.05 13.11 15.40
N PHE A 240 14.33 13.38 14.13
CA PHE A 240 15.39 14.30 13.75
C PHE A 240 15.11 15.74 14.18
N HIS A 241 13.85 16.19 14.07
CA HIS A 241 13.47 17.53 14.54
C HIS A 241 13.65 17.70 16.05
N LYS A 242 13.42 16.65 16.86
CA LYS A 242 13.70 16.69 18.32
C LYS A 242 15.18 16.94 18.61
N LEU A 243 16.07 16.40 17.79
CA LEU A 243 17.53 16.58 17.90
C LEU A 243 17.98 17.93 17.32
N HIS A 244 17.33 18.39 16.26
CA HIS A 244 17.67 19.59 15.49
C HIS A 244 16.44 20.48 15.29
N PRO A 245 15.99 21.21 16.34
CA PRO A 245 14.75 22.03 16.29
C PRO A 245 14.75 23.14 15.23
N GLY A 246 15.93 23.52 14.72
CA GLY A 246 16.08 24.48 13.62
C GLY A 246 15.72 23.91 12.24
N VAL A 247 15.60 22.59 12.11
CA VAL A 247 15.26 21.93 10.84
C VAL A 247 13.74 21.71 10.77
N ARG A 248 13.14 22.08 9.65
CA ARG A 248 11.71 21.89 9.36
C ARG A 248 11.55 20.99 8.15
N PHE A 249 10.45 20.25 8.11
CA PHE A 249 10.15 19.31 7.05
C PHE A 249 8.80 19.60 6.39
N ASP A 250 8.77 19.52 5.06
CA ASP A 250 7.54 19.44 4.28
C ASP A 250 7.46 18.07 3.65
N LEU A 251 6.62 17.23 4.21
CA LEU A 251 6.46 15.86 3.82
C LEU A 251 5.13 15.65 3.09
N SER A 252 5.17 15.05 1.89
CA SER A 252 3.98 14.70 1.11
C SER A 252 4.09 13.32 0.48
N ALA A 253 2.94 12.66 0.30
CA ALA A 253 2.86 11.40 -0.43
C ALA A 253 2.18 11.62 -1.80
N GLY A 254 2.44 10.71 -2.76
CA GLY A 254 1.88 10.79 -4.11
C GLY A 254 2.38 9.67 -5.04
N GLY A 255 2.98 8.63 -4.46
CA GLY A 255 3.54 7.49 -5.19
C GLY A 255 5.03 7.64 -5.53
N ALA A 256 5.69 6.52 -5.78
CA ALA A 256 7.13 6.46 -6.07
C ALA A 256 7.51 7.23 -7.35
N GLY A 257 6.64 7.21 -8.35
CA GLY A 257 6.82 7.96 -9.60
C GLY A 257 6.85 9.46 -9.36
N LYS A 258 5.95 9.98 -8.50
CA LYS A 258 5.97 11.39 -8.09
C LYS A 258 7.26 11.73 -7.36
N GLY A 259 7.69 10.91 -6.39
CA GLY A 259 8.94 11.15 -5.65
C GLY A 259 10.15 11.24 -6.57
N MET A 260 10.25 10.35 -7.56
CA MET A 260 11.32 10.40 -8.56
C MET A 260 11.25 11.67 -9.42
N THR A 261 10.07 12.01 -9.92
CA THR A 261 9.89 13.21 -10.78
C THR A 261 10.20 14.49 -10.02
N ASP A 262 9.70 14.63 -8.80
CA ASP A 262 9.92 15.81 -7.96
C ASP A 262 11.41 15.97 -7.61
N ALA A 263 12.10 14.88 -7.28
CA ALA A 263 13.54 14.90 -6.99
C ALA A 263 14.36 15.30 -8.25
N LEU A 264 14.11 14.66 -9.38
CA LEU A 264 14.84 14.95 -10.62
C LEU A 264 14.59 16.35 -11.17
N SER A 265 13.40 16.92 -10.93
CA SER A 265 13.10 18.31 -11.30
C SER A 265 13.61 19.34 -10.28
N GLY A 266 14.08 18.91 -9.11
CA GLY A 266 14.52 19.81 -8.03
C GLY A 266 13.36 20.47 -7.28
N MET A 267 12.15 19.94 -7.38
CA MET A 267 10.99 20.43 -6.60
C MET A 267 11.07 20.02 -5.14
N VAL A 268 11.78 18.94 -4.83
CA VAL A 268 12.06 18.49 -3.46
C VAL A 268 13.54 18.16 -3.30
N ASP A 269 14.01 18.19 -2.07
CA ASP A 269 15.37 17.81 -1.71
C ASP A 269 15.54 16.29 -1.69
N ILE A 270 14.46 15.58 -1.31
CA ILE A 270 14.44 14.13 -1.15
C ILE A 270 13.16 13.56 -1.79
N GLY A 271 13.32 12.64 -2.74
CA GLY A 271 12.26 11.80 -3.28
C GLY A 271 12.22 10.44 -2.57
N MET A 272 11.04 9.98 -2.16
CA MET A 272 10.82 8.64 -1.62
C MET A 272 10.43 7.68 -2.76
N VAL A 273 11.21 6.61 -2.97
CA VAL A 273 11.04 5.68 -4.09
C VAL A 273 11.09 4.23 -3.62
N SER A 274 9.94 3.57 -3.62
CA SER A 274 9.73 2.20 -3.15
C SER A 274 9.83 1.16 -4.28
N ARG A 275 10.84 1.26 -5.12
CA ARG A 275 11.17 0.34 -6.21
C ARG A 275 12.62 0.54 -6.65
N GLY A 276 13.10 -0.32 -7.53
CA GLY A 276 14.38 -0.11 -8.19
C GLY A 276 14.42 1.19 -8.99
N ILE A 277 15.61 1.76 -9.12
CA ILE A 277 15.86 2.97 -9.91
C ILE A 277 16.14 2.56 -11.37
N TYR A 278 15.39 3.12 -12.29
CA TYR A 278 15.50 2.75 -13.70
C TYR A 278 16.76 3.34 -14.38
N PRO A 279 17.33 2.66 -15.38
CA PRO A 279 18.48 3.17 -16.11
C PRO A 279 18.29 4.57 -16.69
N ALA A 280 17.10 4.89 -17.18
CA ALA A 280 16.77 6.23 -17.68
C ALA A 280 16.78 7.29 -16.56
N GLU A 281 16.37 6.94 -15.35
CA GLU A 281 16.40 7.84 -14.19
C GLU A 281 17.85 8.13 -13.75
N ILE A 282 18.71 7.10 -13.78
CA ILE A 282 20.14 7.25 -13.50
C ILE A 282 20.79 8.17 -14.55
N GLN A 283 20.48 7.98 -15.84
CA GLN A 283 20.98 8.85 -16.91
C GLN A 283 20.51 10.30 -16.76
N ASN A 284 19.33 10.51 -16.16
CA ASN A 284 18.79 11.84 -15.85
C ASN A 284 19.33 12.44 -14.54
N GLY A 285 20.31 11.76 -13.91
CA GLY A 285 21.02 12.27 -12.74
C GLY A 285 20.43 11.83 -11.40
N ALA A 286 19.62 10.77 -11.36
CA ALA A 286 19.17 10.20 -10.08
C ALA A 286 20.36 9.65 -9.30
N PHE A 287 20.53 10.15 -8.08
CA PHE A 287 21.41 9.59 -7.07
C PHE A 287 20.55 9.09 -5.92
N TRP A 288 20.87 7.92 -5.37
CA TRP A 288 20.05 7.31 -4.34
C TRP A 288 20.82 6.51 -3.31
N VAL A 289 20.20 6.38 -2.14
CA VAL A 289 20.59 5.44 -1.09
C VAL A 289 19.39 4.61 -0.69
N SER A 290 19.61 3.31 -0.44
CA SER A 290 18.61 2.45 0.16
C SER A 290 18.66 2.63 1.67
N VAL A 291 17.52 2.82 2.32
CA VAL A 291 17.45 3.21 3.73
C VAL A 291 16.76 2.18 4.62
N THR A 292 15.95 1.31 4.06
CA THR A 292 15.24 0.24 4.77
C THR A 292 14.63 -0.72 3.77
N LYS A 293 13.97 -1.79 4.24
CA LYS A 293 13.20 -2.72 3.40
C LYS A 293 11.75 -2.79 3.83
N ASP A 294 10.91 -3.03 2.84
CA ASP A 294 9.46 -3.26 2.96
C ASP A 294 9.08 -4.47 2.10
N ALA A 295 7.80 -4.86 2.13
CA ALA A 295 7.26 -5.88 1.25
C ALA A 295 5.83 -5.58 0.84
N VAL A 296 5.44 -6.15 -0.30
CA VAL A 296 4.08 -6.07 -0.85
C VAL A 296 3.41 -7.43 -0.66
N PHE A 297 2.13 -7.42 -0.27
CA PHE A 297 1.34 -8.59 0.01
C PHE A 297 0.03 -8.55 -0.77
N ALA A 298 -0.45 -9.70 -1.22
CA ALA A 298 -1.85 -9.82 -1.64
C ALA A 298 -2.75 -9.69 -0.41
N ILE A 299 -3.82 -8.91 -0.54
CA ILE A 299 -4.85 -8.74 0.49
C ILE A 299 -6.23 -9.03 -0.06
N VAL A 300 -7.08 -9.58 0.77
CA VAL A 300 -8.50 -9.85 0.49
C VAL A 300 -9.37 -9.29 1.60
N ASN A 301 -10.66 -9.16 1.34
CA ASN A 301 -11.63 -8.80 2.38
C ASN A 301 -11.70 -9.87 3.47
N ALA A 302 -11.77 -9.45 4.73
CA ALA A 302 -11.90 -10.35 5.89
C ALA A 302 -13.20 -11.17 5.91
N LYS A 303 -14.15 -10.86 5.04
CA LYS A 303 -15.42 -11.62 4.83
C LYS A 303 -15.43 -12.33 3.48
N ASN A 304 -14.28 -12.53 2.86
CA ASN A 304 -14.19 -13.29 1.61
C ASN A 304 -14.81 -14.71 1.80
N PRO A 305 -15.64 -15.19 0.86
CA PRO A 305 -16.37 -16.43 1.03
C PRO A 305 -15.49 -17.68 1.13
N VAL A 306 -14.25 -17.62 0.64
CA VAL A 306 -13.27 -18.74 0.70
C VAL A 306 -12.06 -18.40 1.61
N LEU A 307 -12.21 -17.43 2.51
CA LEU A 307 -11.10 -16.94 3.34
C LEU A 307 -10.34 -18.05 4.06
N GLN A 308 -11.05 -19.00 4.70
CA GLN A 308 -10.41 -20.07 5.48
C GLN A 308 -9.56 -20.98 4.58
N GLU A 309 -9.99 -21.22 3.38
CA GLU A 309 -9.24 -21.99 2.40
C GLU A 309 -8.01 -21.22 1.92
N LEU A 310 -8.15 -19.92 1.64
CA LEU A 310 -7.01 -19.05 1.29
C LEU A 310 -5.95 -19.00 2.39
N LEU A 311 -6.36 -18.93 3.66
CA LEU A 311 -5.42 -18.89 4.78
C LEU A 311 -4.72 -20.24 5.02
N THR A 312 -5.36 -21.36 4.64
CA THR A 312 -4.83 -22.72 4.85
C THR A 312 -3.99 -23.20 3.67
N LYS A 313 -4.45 -22.90 2.45
CA LYS A 313 -3.81 -23.36 1.22
C LYS A 313 -2.84 -22.33 0.62
N GLY A 314 -3.06 -21.04 0.90
CA GLY A 314 -2.36 -19.95 0.23
C GLY A 314 -2.77 -19.80 -1.23
N MET A 315 -2.01 -18.94 -1.94
CA MET A 315 -2.06 -18.84 -3.39
C MET A 315 -0.65 -18.95 -3.95
N THR A 316 -0.50 -19.72 -5.01
CA THR A 316 0.77 -19.81 -5.74
C THR A 316 1.03 -18.53 -6.54
N ARG A 317 2.28 -18.27 -6.90
CA ARG A 317 2.64 -17.18 -7.83
C ARG A 317 1.85 -17.25 -9.14
N GLN A 318 1.58 -18.47 -9.65
CA GLN A 318 0.81 -18.66 -10.87
C GLN A 318 -0.65 -18.22 -10.68
N ALA A 319 -1.29 -18.57 -9.56
CA ALA A 319 -2.67 -18.14 -9.26
C ALA A 319 -2.78 -16.61 -9.17
N PHE A 320 -1.80 -15.94 -8.57
CA PHE A 320 -1.73 -14.47 -8.59
C PHE A 320 -1.53 -13.92 -10.02
N THR A 321 -0.66 -14.54 -10.82
CA THR A 321 -0.45 -14.13 -12.22
C THR A 321 -1.74 -14.27 -13.02
N ASP A 322 -2.48 -15.34 -12.78
CA ASP A 322 -3.74 -15.57 -13.47
C ASP A 322 -4.84 -14.59 -13.07
N ALA A 323 -4.83 -14.09 -11.84
CA ALA A 323 -5.74 -13.04 -11.40
C ALA A 323 -5.40 -11.67 -12.01
N TRP A 324 -4.15 -11.20 -11.93
CA TRP A 324 -3.78 -9.82 -12.31
C TRP A 324 -3.29 -9.66 -13.75
N ILE A 325 -2.75 -10.72 -14.39
CA ILE A 325 -2.12 -10.61 -15.71
C ILE A 325 -2.93 -11.29 -16.79
N THR A 326 -3.18 -12.60 -16.65
CA THR A 326 -3.84 -13.34 -17.73
C THR A 326 -5.37 -13.19 -17.70
N GLY A 327 -5.97 -13.10 -16.50
CA GLY A 327 -7.42 -13.14 -16.29
C GLY A 327 -8.01 -14.54 -16.45
N ASN A 328 -7.18 -15.59 -16.32
CA ASN A 328 -7.62 -16.98 -16.42
C ASN A 328 -8.36 -17.47 -15.17
N VAL A 329 -8.08 -16.85 -14.00
CA VAL A 329 -8.78 -17.13 -12.74
C VAL A 329 -9.71 -15.96 -12.44
N THR A 330 -10.99 -16.20 -12.53
CA THR A 330 -12.05 -15.20 -12.32
C THR A 330 -13.03 -15.59 -11.21
N ASP A 331 -12.89 -16.77 -10.63
CA ASP A 331 -13.77 -17.30 -9.58
C ASP A 331 -12.94 -17.81 -8.40
N TRP A 332 -13.30 -17.39 -7.20
CA TRP A 332 -12.61 -17.77 -5.96
C TRP A 332 -12.54 -19.28 -5.73
N ARG A 333 -13.51 -20.05 -6.21
CA ARG A 333 -13.53 -21.51 -6.10
C ARG A 333 -12.47 -22.19 -6.95
N ASP A 334 -11.97 -21.54 -7.99
CA ASP A 334 -10.91 -22.08 -8.86
C ASP A 334 -9.51 -21.81 -8.28
N VAL A 335 -9.38 -20.81 -7.43
CA VAL A 335 -8.12 -20.48 -6.73
C VAL A 335 -7.76 -21.53 -5.67
N THR A 336 -8.76 -22.13 -5.05
CA THR A 336 -8.60 -23.01 -3.87
C THR A 336 -8.73 -24.50 -4.18
N ARG A 337 -8.80 -24.87 -5.46
CA ARG A 337 -8.89 -26.28 -5.92
C ARG A 337 -7.57 -27.00 -5.98
#